data_e0bdde80ba048471ea3843adb3d4ccd3
#
_entry.id   e0bdde80ba048471ea3843adb3d4ccd3
#
_cell.length_a   1.000
_cell.length_b   1.000
_cell.length_c   1.000
_cell.angle_alpha   90.00
_cell.angle_beta   90.00
_cell.angle_gamma   90.00
#
_symmetry.space_group_name_H-M   'P 1'
#
loop_
_entity.id
_entity.type
_entity.pdbx_description
1 polymer ?
#
loop_
_entity_poly.entity_id
_entity_poly.type
_entity_poly.pdbx_seq_one_letter_code
_entity_poly.pdbx_strand_id
1 'polypeptide(L)'
;MRGTDSADVEEYKPSDEEQQSLLPTSSRNSLPEDGRDRTSRPWYPSVSRSFSASHLLAAFAAGALACLATQYAVSCFSPAHGQDARILAPPYVGSTEVHNWPPATPTNAFPTLFPSDVGHAGATPTGAEPALIATAPSYPVHTGAPQLIVPTSLRAGGKSKKKGLDLFKLWGNLSPWYSVKKGTFGIDSGPEAPEGCTVTGLHFLHRHAAYGGPSALAGRLHKSAADWTASGELDFLNAWTYKLGEEVLTPFGRQQLFDLGISIRLKYGFLLENFTDTLPVFRTESQDRMLASALNFASGFFGIPYEDKYLQSITIEDDGFNNTLAPYKTCPNAGDRSIADRGTPFVKEWANVYLQQARDRLQSQIPGYNLTIEDVYTMQQMCPYETVAIGYSKFCELFTEEEWEGFDYAMDVYFWYNSAFGSPVARVQGIGYIHEMVSRLTHTPIELHNSSTNATLDDNPVTFPLDQSLYVDATHEVVVLNIITALNLTNFAKSGPLPTDHIPEGRSFRVSQLAPFSTNIQFQLLQCAGHHDQQIRVIINDAVSPLTGIEGCPADAYGLCSVPTFVEAQKKIIGNTDWTWACHGNWSVPGGHEWSTTTGDAPGVVW
;
A
#
# COMPACT_ATOMS: atom_id res chain seq x y z
N MET A 1 -40.30 -31.69 27.37
CA MET A 1 -41.03 -31.93 26.10
C MET A 1 -41.19 -30.61 25.37
N ARG A 2 -40.80 -30.59 24.10
CA ARG A 2 -40.78 -29.47 23.13
C ARG A 2 -39.69 -28.42 23.42
N GLY A 3 -38.61 -28.27 22.73
CA GLY A 3 -38.40 -28.37 21.28
C GLY A 3 -38.18 -26.91 20.80
N THR A 4 -36.96 -26.42 20.86
CA THR A 4 -36.59 -25.11 20.28
C THR A 4 -35.76 -25.40 19.06
N ASP A 5 -36.32 -25.06 17.90
CA ASP A 5 -35.66 -25.09 16.60
C ASP A 5 -34.52 -24.09 16.61
N SER A 6 -33.30 -24.56 16.43
CA SER A 6 -32.16 -23.77 16.05
C SER A 6 -32.19 -23.59 14.53
N ALA A 7 -32.45 -22.39 14.06
CA ALA A 7 -32.26 -22.04 12.67
C ALA A 7 -30.76 -22.06 12.36
N ASP A 8 -30.34 -23.00 11.52
CA ASP A 8 -29.02 -23.04 10.92
C ASP A 8 -28.82 -21.79 10.04
N VAL A 9 -27.88 -20.95 10.42
CA VAL A 9 -27.36 -19.89 9.58
C VAL A 9 -26.33 -20.53 8.67
N GLU A 10 -26.69 -20.80 7.42
CA GLU A 10 -25.73 -21.21 6.39
C GLU A 10 -24.65 -20.13 6.22
N GLU A 11 -23.45 -20.52 6.56
CA GLU A 11 -22.23 -19.73 6.43
C GLU A 11 -21.84 -19.68 4.95
N TYR A 12 -21.90 -18.48 4.34
CA TYR A 12 -21.40 -18.25 2.98
C TYR A 12 -19.87 -18.35 2.99
N LYS A 13 -19.33 -19.48 2.51
CA LYS A 13 -17.95 -19.61 2.05
C LYS A 13 -17.92 -19.23 0.58
N PRO A 14 -17.06 -18.27 0.15
CA PRO A 14 -16.78 -18.11 -1.27
C PRO A 14 -16.18 -19.42 -1.79
N SER A 15 -16.72 -19.95 -2.86
CA SER A 15 -16.17 -21.13 -3.51
C SER A 15 -14.87 -20.75 -4.24
N ASP A 16 -13.89 -21.65 -4.22
CA ASP A 16 -12.60 -21.52 -4.90
C ASP A 16 -12.71 -21.30 -6.43
N GLU A 17 -13.90 -21.36 -6.99
CA GLU A 17 -14.18 -21.10 -8.43
C GLU A 17 -14.33 -19.60 -8.78
N GLU A 18 -14.55 -18.70 -7.81
CA GLU A 18 -14.67 -17.26 -8.08
C GLU A 18 -13.32 -16.54 -8.20
N GLN A 19 -12.21 -17.18 -7.87
CA GLN A 19 -10.86 -16.60 -7.96
C GLN A 19 -10.15 -16.81 -9.32
N GLN A 20 -10.75 -17.53 -10.27
CA GLN A 20 -10.07 -17.93 -11.51
C GLN A 20 -10.50 -17.24 -12.81
N SER A 21 -11.21 -16.17 -12.80
CA SER A 21 -11.55 -15.50 -14.07
C SER A 21 -11.26 -14.03 -14.04
N LEU A 22 -10.09 -13.61 -14.47
CA LEU A 22 -9.83 -12.32 -15.15
C LEU A 22 -8.34 -12.16 -15.53
N LEU A 23 -7.81 -13.15 -16.27
CA LEU A 23 -6.66 -12.90 -17.15
C LEU A 23 -7.07 -13.15 -18.59
N PRO A 24 -6.79 -12.26 -19.56
CA PRO A 24 -7.06 -12.54 -20.96
C PRO A 24 -6.11 -13.63 -21.45
N THR A 25 -6.66 -14.79 -21.77
CA THR A 25 -5.95 -15.86 -22.44
C THR A 25 -5.56 -15.42 -23.83
N SER A 26 -4.28 -15.17 -24.05
CA SER A 26 -3.74 -15.10 -25.42
C SER A 26 -3.82 -16.50 -26.03
N SER A 27 -4.70 -16.65 -27.01
CA SER A 27 -4.79 -17.86 -27.83
C SER A 27 -3.48 -18.05 -28.59
N ARG A 28 -2.64 -18.97 -28.16
CA ARG A 28 -1.62 -19.58 -29.00
C ARG A 28 -2.28 -20.67 -29.82
N ASN A 29 -2.44 -20.40 -31.11
CA ASN A 29 -2.72 -21.44 -32.09
C ASN A 29 -1.58 -22.45 -32.10
N SER A 30 -1.86 -23.66 -31.63
CA SER A 30 -1.03 -24.83 -31.81
C SER A 30 -1.24 -25.36 -33.22
N LEU A 31 -0.18 -25.35 -34.01
CA LEU A 31 -0.09 -26.14 -35.26
C LEU A 31 0.35 -27.56 -34.90
N PRO A 32 -0.15 -28.60 -35.60
CA PRO A 32 0.13 -30.00 -35.27
C PRO A 32 1.54 -30.40 -35.70
N GLU A 33 2.19 -31.20 -34.87
CA GLU A 33 3.39 -31.96 -35.21
C GLU A 33 3.07 -33.00 -36.25
N ASP A 34 3.74 -32.94 -37.40
CA ASP A 34 3.86 -34.09 -38.30
C ASP A 34 5.35 -34.37 -38.53
N GLY A 35 5.77 -35.52 -38.09
CA GLY A 35 7.12 -36.01 -38.28
C GLY A 35 7.35 -36.53 -39.69
N ARG A 36 8.51 -36.21 -40.23
CA ARG A 36 9.28 -37.10 -41.14
C ARG A 36 10.65 -36.52 -41.50
N ASP A 37 11.59 -37.26 -41.04
CA ASP A 37 12.80 -37.80 -41.75
C ASP A 37 13.59 -36.96 -42.76
N ARG A 38 14.85 -37.00 -42.45
CA ARG A 38 16.13 -36.74 -43.13
C ARG A 38 16.13 -36.56 -44.66
N THR A 39 17.13 -35.76 -44.99
CA THR A 39 18.03 -35.72 -46.15
C THR A 39 17.66 -34.74 -47.25
N SER A 40 18.65 -33.96 -47.53
CA SER A 40 19.11 -33.34 -48.75
C SER A 40 19.23 -31.81 -48.72
N ARG A 41 20.48 -31.37 -48.62
CA ARG A 41 20.87 -30.00 -48.96
C ARG A 41 20.70 -29.78 -50.47
N PRO A 42 20.06 -28.71 -50.91
CA PRO A 42 20.26 -28.25 -52.30
C PRO A 42 21.47 -27.31 -52.34
N TRP A 43 22.35 -27.61 -53.20
CA TRP A 43 23.45 -26.78 -53.68
C TRP A 43 22.87 -25.51 -54.33
N TYR A 44 23.20 -24.34 -53.79
CA TYR A 44 23.07 -23.08 -54.53
C TYR A 44 24.42 -22.72 -55.13
N PRO A 45 24.51 -22.44 -56.43
CA PRO A 45 25.73 -21.95 -57.04
C PRO A 45 25.99 -20.52 -56.58
N SER A 46 27.15 -20.29 -55.98
CA SER A 46 27.66 -18.97 -55.70
C SER A 46 28.00 -18.23 -56.98
N VAL A 47 27.14 -17.33 -57.41
CA VAL A 47 27.50 -16.36 -58.46
C VAL A 47 28.16 -15.17 -57.76
N SER A 48 29.46 -15.21 -57.66
CA SER A 48 30.26 -14.05 -57.26
C SER A 48 30.29 -13.07 -58.45
N ARG A 49 29.34 -12.16 -58.50
CA ARG A 49 29.47 -10.93 -59.30
C ARG A 49 30.21 -9.88 -58.49
N SER A 50 31.47 -9.70 -58.74
CA SER A 50 32.26 -8.56 -58.27
C SER A 50 31.76 -7.28 -58.95
N PHE A 51 30.98 -6.50 -58.23
CA PHE A 51 30.67 -5.14 -58.68
C PHE A 51 31.92 -4.28 -58.48
N SER A 52 32.33 -3.57 -59.53
CA SER A 52 33.43 -2.61 -59.41
C SER A 52 33.01 -1.43 -58.54
N ALA A 53 33.96 -0.81 -57.83
CA ALA A 53 33.71 0.34 -56.94
C ALA A 53 32.94 1.48 -57.66
N SER A 54 33.10 1.59 -58.95
CA SER A 54 32.37 2.55 -59.78
C SER A 54 30.87 2.27 -59.90
N HIS A 55 30.45 0.99 -59.91
CA HIS A 55 29.02 0.64 -59.93
C HIS A 55 28.34 0.85 -58.57
N LEU A 56 29.08 0.65 -57.48
CA LEU A 56 28.59 0.95 -56.13
C LEU A 56 28.46 2.45 -55.87
N LEU A 57 29.42 3.25 -56.34
CA LEU A 57 29.36 4.70 -56.31
C LEU A 57 28.20 5.28 -57.13
N ALA A 58 27.97 4.72 -58.33
CA ALA A 58 26.87 5.16 -59.18
C ALA A 58 25.48 4.77 -58.57
N ALA A 59 25.37 3.62 -57.95
CA ALA A 59 24.13 3.20 -57.22
C ALA A 59 23.88 4.09 -56.00
N PHE A 60 24.93 4.41 -55.24
CA PHE A 60 24.82 5.32 -54.10
C PHE A 60 24.43 6.74 -54.53
N ALA A 61 25.06 7.28 -55.57
CA ALA A 61 24.73 8.61 -56.11
C ALA A 61 23.28 8.64 -56.67
N ALA A 62 22.83 7.60 -57.33
CA ALA A 62 21.43 7.48 -57.81
C ALA A 62 20.43 7.40 -56.65
N GLY A 63 20.75 6.65 -55.60
CA GLY A 63 19.96 6.59 -54.38
C GLY A 63 19.87 7.92 -53.66
N ALA A 64 20.98 8.60 -53.50
CA ALA A 64 21.04 9.95 -52.89
C ALA A 64 20.24 10.98 -53.70
N LEU A 65 20.36 10.97 -55.02
CA LEU A 65 19.56 11.82 -55.91
C LEU A 65 18.05 11.51 -55.83
N ALA A 66 17.68 10.24 -55.75
CA ALA A 66 16.30 9.86 -55.57
C ALA A 66 15.73 10.32 -54.24
N CYS A 67 16.50 10.22 -53.13
CA CYS A 67 16.10 10.74 -51.82
C CYS A 67 15.97 12.27 -51.86
N LEU A 68 16.88 12.99 -52.46
CA LEU A 68 16.79 14.44 -52.60
C LEU A 68 15.60 14.87 -53.49
N ALA A 69 15.35 14.15 -54.60
CA ALA A 69 14.19 14.41 -55.44
C ALA A 69 12.86 14.12 -54.75
N THR A 70 12.78 13.07 -53.94
CA THR A 70 11.59 12.80 -53.10
C THR A 70 11.40 13.84 -52.01
N GLN A 71 12.47 14.25 -51.34
CA GLN A 71 12.38 15.35 -50.36
C GLN A 71 11.97 16.68 -51.04
N TYR A 72 12.52 16.99 -52.20
CA TYR A 72 12.12 18.18 -52.95
C TYR A 72 10.71 18.11 -53.48
N ALA A 73 10.27 16.96 -53.99
CA ALA A 73 8.88 16.75 -54.39
C ALA A 73 7.91 16.87 -53.19
N VAL A 74 8.24 16.26 -52.04
CA VAL A 74 7.44 16.42 -50.83
C VAL A 74 7.39 17.89 -50.38
N SER A 75 8.49 18.64 -50.51
CA SER A 75 8.53 20.07 -50.18
C SER A 75 7.78 20.96 -51.19
N CYS A 76 7.76 20.59 -52.48
CA CYS A 76 7.11 21.36 -53.54
C CYS A 76 5.63 21.01 -53.77
N PHE A 77 5.22 19.82 -53.40
CA PHE A 77 3.82 19.34 -53.56
C PHE A 77 3.04 19.26 -52.26
N SER A 78 3.68 19.54 -51.14
CA SER A 78 2.93 19.85 -49.94
C SER A 78 2.20 21.17 -50.12
N PRO A 79 0.86 21.21 -50.08
CA PRO A 79 0.16 22.48 -50.17
C PRO A 79 0.71 23.43 -49.09
N ALA A 80 0.78 24.72 -49.40
CA ALA A 80 1.30 25.74 -48.51
C ALA A 80 0.44 25.75 -47.23
N HIS A 81 0.91 25.03 -46.22
CA HIS A 81 0.21 24.81 -44.97
C HIS A 81 0.47 25.92 -43.97
N GLY A 82 0.12 27.13 -44.34
CA GLY A 82 -0.01 28.22 -43.36
C GLY A 82 -1.16 27.97 -42.36
N GLN A 83 -2.08 27.07 -42.67
CA GLN A 83 -3.17 26.66 -41.76
C GLN A 83 -2.97 25.29 -41.10
N ASP A 84 -2.22 24.39 -41.75
CA ASP A 84 -2.06 23.03 -41.25
C ASP A 84 -0.92 22.85 -40.26
N ALA A 85 0.03 23.82 -40.18
CA ALA A 85 1.02 23.82 -39.11
C ALA A 85 0.36 23.95 -37.71
N ARG A 86 -0.85 24.48 -37.65
CA ARG A 86 -1.64 24.50 -36.41
C ARG A 86 -2.22 23.17 -36.02
N ILE A 87 -2.39 22.24 -36.96
CA ILE A 87 -2.92 20.89 -36.72
C ILE A 87 -1.84 19.95 -36.21
N LEU A 88 -0.57 20.20 -36.55
CA LEU A 88 0.57 19.35 -36.17
C LEU A 88 1.17 19.71 -34.81
N ALA A 89 0.97 20.94 -34.35
CA ALA A 89 1.32 21.31 -32.99
C ALA A 89 0.12 21.04 -32.07
N PRO A 90 0.33 20.51 -30.85
CA PRO A 90 -0.71 20.46 -29.88
C PRO A 90 -1.39 21.84 -29.79
N PRO A 91 -2.73 21.93 -29.84
CA PRO A 91 -3.44 23.20 -30.02
C PRO A 91 -3.16 24.24 -28.94
N TYR A 92 -2.45 23.84 -27.92
CA TYR A 92 -2.16 24.68 -26.75
C TYR A 92 -0.72 25.21 -26.70
N VAL A 93 0.19 24.68 -27.52
CA VAL A 93 1.60 25.03 -27.47
C VAL A 93 1.84 26.41 -28.05
N GLY A 94 2.35 27.30 -27.21
CA GLY A 94 2.64 28.68 -27.60
C GLY A 94 1.40 29.53 -27.96
N SER A 95 0.20 29.03 -27.72
CA SER A 95 -1.06 29.74 -27.94
C SER A 95 -1.38 30.65 -26.77
N THR A 96 -1.80 31.87 -27.06
CA THR A 96 -2.40 32.80 -26.09
C THR A 96 -3.94 32.71 -26.07
N GLU A 97 -4.52 31.87 -26.91
CA GLU A 97 -5.96 31.62 -26.93
C GLU A 97 -6.37 30.76 -25.76
N VAL A 98 -7.55 30.98 -25.24
CA VAL A 98 -8.16 30.14 -24.20
C VAL A 98 -8.71 28.88 -24.84
N HIS A 99 -8.20 27.73 -24.40
CA HIS A 99 -8.63 26.42 -24.86
C HIS A 99 -9.36 25.68 -23.75
N ASN A 100 -10.46 25.03 -24.07
CA ASN A 100 -11.15 24.14 -23.16
C ASN A 100 -10.54 22.72 -23.27
N TRP A 101 -10.24 22.13 -22.15
CA TRP A 101 -9.75 20.75 -22.09
C TRP A 101 -10.79 19.85 -21.40
N PRO A 102 -11.10 18.66 -21.92
CA PRO A 102 -10.75 18.19 -23.27
C PRO A 102 -11.44 18.99 -24.38
N PRO A 103 -10.82 19.12 -25.57
CA PRO A 103 -11.41 19.86 -26.67
C PRO A 103 -12.70 19.21 -27.15
N ALA A 104 -13.71 20.04 -27.48
CA ALA A 104 -15.03 19.58 -27.92
C ALA A 104 -15.02 18.79 -29.24
N THR A 105 -13.99 19.00 -30.06
CA THR A 105 -13.77 18.26 -31.31
C THR A 105 -12.49 17.45 -31.20
N PRO A 106 -12.47 16.18 -31.65
CA PRO A 106 -11.23 15.40 -31.67
C PRO A 106 -10.17 16.09 -32.51
N THR A 107 -9.10 16.53 -31.85
CA THR A 107 -7.93 17.15 -32.50
C THR A 107 -6.79 16.16 -32.67
N ASN A 108 -7.04 14.87 -32.47
CA ASN A 108 -6.02 13.85 -32.48
C ASN A 108 -5.67 13.44 -33.91
N ALA A 109 -4.70 14.17 -34.49
CA ALA A 109 -4.12 13.81 -35.79
C ALA A 109 -3.20 12.57 -35.72
N PHE A 110 -2.81 12.15 -34.50
CA PHE A 110 -1.88 11.04 -34.26
C PHE A 110 -2.41 10.12 -33.15
N PRO A 111 -3.49 9.37 -33.42
CA PRO A 111 -4.16 8.57 -32.38
C PRO A 111 -3.28 7.46 -31.77
N THR A 112 -2.21 7.05 -32.46
CA THR A 112 -1.23 6.09 -31.94
C THR A 112 -0.24 6.71 -30.94
N LEU A 113 0.02 8.02 -31.04
CA LEU A 113 0.88 8.75 -30.13
C LEU A 113 0.09 9.39 -28.99
N PHE A 114 -1.16 9.76 -29.25
CA PHE A 114 -2.02 10.49 -28.34
C PHE A 114 -3.38 9.78 -28.25
N PRO A 115 -3.48 8.66 -27.53
CA PRO A 115 -4.76 7.96 -27.35
C PRO A 115 -5.79 8.90 -26.70
N SER A 116 -6.99 8.97 -27.27
CA SER A 116 -8.03 9.91 -26.80
C SER A 116 -8.70 9.47 -25.51
N ASP A 117 -8.48 8.25 -25.06
CA ASP A 117 -9.09 7.63 -23.90
C ASP A 117 -8.29 7.82 -22.59
N VAL A 118 -7.07 8.31 -22.65
CA VAL A 118 -6.20 8.48 -21.46
C VAL A 118 -6.16 9.90 -20.90
N GLY A 119 -6.96 10.82 -21.38
CA GLY A 119 -7.03 12.20 -20.88
C GLY A 119 -5.78 13.05 -21.14
N HIS A 120 -4.62 12.47 -21.35
CA HIS A 120 -3.39 13.09 -21.79
C HIS A 120 -2.88 12.42 -23.03
N ALA A 121 -2.52 13.21 -23.97
CA ALA A 121 -1.66 12.78 -25.05
C ALA A 121 -0.38 12.20 -24.46
N GLY A 122 0.10 11.08 -24.96
CA GLY A 122 1.33 10.43 -24.52
C GLY A 122 2.53 11.40 -24.39
N ALA A 123 3.59 11.17 -25.10
CA ALA A 123 4.76 12.06 -24.99
C ALA A 123 4.42 13.49 -25.49
N THR A 124 4.30 14.42 -24.56
CA THR A 124 4.14 15.84 -24.89
C THR A 124 5.43 16.37 -25.48
N PRO A 125 5.38 17.16 -26.57
CA PRO A 125 6.57 17.75 -27.13
C PRO A 125 7.31 18.60 -26.11
N THR A 126 8.57 18.33 -25.87
CA THR A 126 9.39 19.07 -24.93
C THR A 126 9.43 20.55 -25.25
N GLY A 127 9.25 21.39 -24.23
CA GLY A 127 9.22 22.84 -24.33
C GLY A 127 7.87 23.45 -24.63
N ALA A 128 6.84 22.62 -24.80
CA ALA A 128 5.48 23.08 -25.05
C ALA A 128 4.64 23.20 -23.77
N GLU A 129 4.89 22.36 -22.79
CA GLU A 129 4.13 22.21 -21.56
C GLU A 129 4.01 23.49 -20.75
N PRO A 130 5.09 24.29 -20.55
CA PRO A 130 4.99 25.51 -19.77
C PRO A 130 4.00 26.52 -20.36
N ALA A 131 3.94 26.65 -21.69
CA ALA A 131 2.99 27.53 -22.37
C ALA A 131 1.56 27.00 -22.27
N LEU A 132 1.36 25.69 -22.38
CA LEU A 132 0.09 25.02 -22.17
C LEU A 132 -0.45 25.26 -20.75
N ILE A 133 0.40 25.05 -19.74
CA ILE A 133 0.04 25.25 -18.34
C ILE A 133 -0.31 26.71 -18.06
N ALA A 134 0.48 27.66 -18.56
CA ALA A 134 0.26 29.09 -18.36
C ALA A 134 -1.04 29.61 -18.99
N THR A 135 -1.54 28.96 -20.03
CA THR A 135 -2.75 29.37 -20.74
C THR A 135 -4.00 28.60 -20.34
N ALA A 136 -3.89 27.58 -19.49
CA ALA A 136 -5.03 26.79 -19.03
C ALA A 136 -5.94 27.65 -18.12
N PRO A 137 -7.21 27.91 -18.49
CA PRO A 137 -8.05 28.89 -17.79
C PRO A 137 -8.59 28.38 -16.45
N SER A 138 -8.57 27.08 -16.23
CA SER A 138 -9.06 26.41 -15.01
C SER A 138 -7.97 25.55 -14.40
N TYR A 139 -6.89 26.19 -14.04
CA TYR A 139 -5.82 25.47 -13.38
C TYR A 139 -6.27 25.11 -11.96
N PRO A 140 -6.39 23.84 -11.62
CA PRO A 140 -6.66 23.47 -10.23
C PRO A 140 -5.46 23.91 -9.41
N VAL A 141 -5.65 24.90 -8.56
CA VAL A 141 -4.61 25.31 -7.62
C VAL A 141 -4.46 24.17 -6.62
N HIS A 142 -3.40 23.41 -6.75
CA HIS A 142 -3.01 22.42 -5.76
C HIS A 142 -2.49 23.16 -4.52
N THR A 143 -3.35 23.28 -3.53
CA THR A 143 -3.00 23.91 -2.24
C THR A 143 -2.25 22.95 -1.31
N GLY A 144 -1.85 21.76 -1.77
CA GLY A 144 -1.33 20.68 -0.93
C GLY A 144 -2.37 20.07 0.00
N ALA A 145 -3.62 20.51 -0.08
CA ALA A 145 -4.72 19.88 0.65
C ALA A 145 -5.09 18.54 0.00
N PRO A 146 -5.49 17.53 0.79
CA PRO A 146 -6.03 16.31 0.26
C PRO A 146 -7.18 16.63 -0.71
N GLN A 147 -7.22 15.98 -1.86
CA GLN A 147 -8.30 16.13 -2.85
C GLN A 147 -9.62 15.47 -2.41
N LEU A 148 -9.68 15.10 -1.14
CA LEU A 148 -10.82 14.47 -0.53
C LEU A 148 -11.76 15.53 0.02
N ILE A 149 -13.06 15.36 -0.19
CA ILE A 149 -14.08 16.25 0.34
C ILE A 149 -14.34 15.87 1.79
N VAL A 150 -13.94 16.76 2.70
CA VAL A 150 -14.28 16.62 4.12
C VAL A 150 -15.75 16.99 4.30
N PRO A 151 -16.57 16.18 4.97
CA PRO A 151 -17.91 16.56 5.35
C PRO A 151 -17.87 17.84 6.17
N THR A 152 -18.60 18.88 5.72
CA THR A 152 -18.64 20.19 6.37
C THR A 152 -19.47 20.21 7.64
N SER A 153 -20.30 19.19 7.85
CA SER A 153 -21.12 19.01 9.03
C SER A 153 -21.13 17.54 9.44
N LEU A 154 -20.35 17.21 10.45
CA LEU A 154 -20.68 16.02 11.24
C LEU A 154 -21.99 16.28 11.97
N ARG A 155 -22.81 15.25 12.14
CA ARG A 155 -24.07 15.38 12.85
C ARG A 155 -23.82 16.00 14.24
N ALA A 156 -24.46 17.12 14.53
CA ALA A 156 -24.43 17.76 15.83
C ALA A 156 -25.26 16.92 16.81
N GLY A 157 -24.65 16.01 17.53
CA GLY A 157 -25.35 15.08 18.43
C GLY A 157 -24.59 14.75 19.69
N GLY A 158 -23.78 15.62 20.25
CA GLY A 158 -23.08 15.38 21.49
C GLY A 158 -22.67 16.65 22.20
N LYS A 159 -22.29 16.54 23.47
CA LYS A 159 -21.89 17.66 24.32
C LYS A 159 -20.49 18.20 23.99
N SER A 160 -19.77 17.60 23.05
CA SER A 160 -18.41 18.01 22.69
C SER A 160 -18.37 18.65 21.31
N LYS A 161 -18.15 19.95 21.27
CA LYS A 161 -17.65 20.65 20.09
C LYS A 161 -16.15 20.81 20.25
N LYS A 162 -15.38 19.74 20.03
CA LYS A 162 -13.92 19.87 19.90
C LYS A 162 -13.65 20.71 18.66
N LYS A 163 -13.18 21.92 18.87
CA LYS A 163 -12.81 22.82 17.79
C LYS A 163 -11.62 22.20 17.05
N GLY A 164 -11.83 21.76 15.80
CA GLY A 164 -10.78 21.20 14.95
C GLY A 164 -10.72 19.66 14.88
N LEU A 165 -11.86 18.97 15.03
CA LEU A 165 -11.94 17.54 14.74
C LEU A 165 -11.54 17.29 13.30
N ASP A 166 -10.57 16.39 13.11
CA ASP A 166 -10.12 15.90 11.81
C ASP A 166 -10.65 14.48 11.62
N LEU A 167 -11.75 14.35 10.87
CA LEU A 167 -12.40 13.07 10.63
C LEU A 167 -11.46 12.04 10.00
N PHE A 168 -10.53 12.50 9.15
CA PHE A 168 -9.56 11.61 8.49
C PHE A 168 -8.62 10.88 9.47
N LYS A 169 -8.51 11.36 10.71
CA LYS A 169 -7.71 10.70 11.77
C LYS A 169 -8.52 9.76 12.66
N LEU A 170 -9.81 9.58 12.37
CA LEU A 170 -10.73 8.73 13.12
C LEU A 170 -11.18 7.48 12.35
N TRP A 171 -10.41 7.10 11.33
CA TRP A 171 -10.71 5.93 10.50
C TRP A 171 -9.77 4.73 10.74
N GLY A 172 -8.99 4.76 11.81
CA GLY A 172 -8.02 3.71 12.13
C GLY A 172 -7.05 3.46 10.97
N ASN A 173 -6.91 2.20 10.54
CA ASN A 173 -6.08 1.82 9.39
C ASN A 173 -6.58 2.34 8.04
N LEU A 174 -7.83 2.80 7.95
CA LEU A 174 -8.43 3.39 6.74
C LEU A 174 -8.18 4.90 6.64
N SER A 175 -7.50 5.50 7.62
CA SER A 175 -7.08 6.90 7.59
C SER A 175 -6.10 7.13 6.43
N PRO A 176 -6.26 8.21 5.64
CA PRO A 176 -5.18 8.69 4.78
C PRO A 176 -3.92 8.94 5.60
N TRP A 177 -2.76 8.72 5.01
CA TRP A 177 -1.50 9.00 5.68
C TRP A 177 -1.41 10.46 6.15
N TYR A 178 -0.88 10.65 7.33
CA TYR A 178 -0.52 11.96 7.88
C TYR A 178 0.74 11.83 8.75
N SER A 179 1.50 12.91 8.83
CA SER A 179 2.67 12.98 9.70
C SER A 179 2.23 12.99 11.17
N VAL A 180 2.65 12.00 11.94
CA VAL A 180 2.40 11.93 13.38
C VAL A 180 3.28 12.94 14.09
N LYS A 181 2.67 13.74 14.98
CA LYS A 181 3.38 14.81 15.69
C LYS A 181 4.52 14.24 16.54
N LYS A 182 5.69 14.87 16.52
CA LYS A 182 6.79 14.57 17.43
C LYS A 182 6.32 14.60 18.90
N GLY A 183 6.88 13.74 19.72
CA GLY A 183 6.47 13.58 21.11
C GLY A 183 5.29 12.62 21.33
N THR A 184 4.52 12.26 20.28
CA THR A 184 3.34 11.38 20.39
C THR A 184 3.70 10.01 20.97
N PHE A 185 4.82 9.45 20.58
CA PHE A 185 5.28 8.13 21.07
C PHE A 185 6.21 8.22 22.29
N GLY A 186 6.46 9.43 22.79
CA GLY A 186 7.25 9.66 23.99
C GLY A 186 8.65 10.27 23.75
N ILE A 187 9.09 10.41 22.49
CA ILE A 187 10.36 11.05 22.12
C ILE A 187 10.06 12.39 21.42
N ASP A 188 10.51 13.50 22.00
CA ASP A 188 10.32 14.85 21.44
C ASP A 188 11.46 15.20 20.45
N SER A 189 11.67 14.33 19.48
CA SER A 189 12.60 14.51 18.36
C SER A 189 11.87 14.34 17.04
N GLY A 190 12.27 15.10 16.01
CA GLY A 190 11.76 14.98 14.65
C GLY A 190 12.43 13.81 13.88
N PRO A 191 12.01 13.58 12.62
CA PRO A 191 12.60 12.56 11.79
C PRO A 191 14.00 12.93 11.24
N GLU A 192 14.42 14.17 11.34
CA GLU A 192 15.74 14.65 10.94
C GLU A 192 16.82 14.03 11.83
N ALA A 193 18.03 13.84 11.30
CA ALA A 193 19.15 13.36 12.11
C ALA A 193 19.40 14.32 13.29
N PRO A 194 19.62 13.79 14.52
CA PRO A 194 20.01 14.62 15.64
C PRO A 194 21.28 15.42 15.37
N GLU A 195 21.46 16.55 16.06
CA GLU A 195 22.67 17.34 15.95
C GLU A 195 23.91 16.48 16.25
N GLY A 196 24.93 16.59 15.42
CA GLY A 196 26.15 15.80 15.49
C GLY A 196 26.03 14.37 14.97
N CYS A 197 24.89 13.99 14.40
CA CYS A 197 24.70 12.72 13.73
C CYS A 197 24.55 12.87 12.22
N THR A 198 25.05 11.90 11.47
CA THR A 198 24.89 11.78 10.01
C THR A 198 24.21 10.47 9.69
N VAL A 199 23.20 10.50 8.83
CA VAL A 199 22.54 9.28 8.35
C VAL A 199 23.48 8.55 7.39
N THR A 200 23.74 7.28 7.65
CA THR A 200 24.61 6.40 6.87
C THR A 200 23.87 5.28 6.18
N GLY A 201 22.62 5.01 6.58
CA GLY A 201 21.79 3.99 5.97
C GLY A 201 20.32 4.13 6.37
N LEU A 202 19.46 3.48 5.60
CA LEU A 202 18.02 3.45 5.84
C LEU A 202 17.44 2.10 5.44
N HIS A 203 16.72 1.46 6.37
CA HIS A 203 15.76 0.43 6.03
C HIS A 203 14.37 1.04 6.10
N PHE A 204 13.67 1.04 4.98
CA PHE A 204 12.37 1.69 4.83
C PHE A 204 11.33 0.64 4.53
N LEU A 205 10.36 0.52 5.41
CA LEU A 205 9.20 -0.36 5.26
C LEU A 205 7.95 0.49 5.10
N HIS A 206 7.14 0.24 4.08
CA HIS A 206 5.87 0.93 3.93
C HIS A 206 4.72 -0.02 3.63
N ARG A 207 3.53 0.39 4.05
CA ARG A 207 2.27 -0.25 3.70
C ARG A 207 1.82 0.21 2.32
N HIS A 208 1.00 -0.63 1.63
CA HIS A 208 0.21 -0.17 0.48
C HIS A 208 -0.69 1.03 0.84
N ALA A 209 -1.16 1.75 -0.18
CA ALA A 209 -2.09 2.87 0.03
C ALA A 209 -3.56 2.43 -0.05
N ALA A 210 -4.46 3.40 -0.19
CA ALA A 210 -5.91 3.22 -0.20
C ALA A 210 -6.40 2.31 -1.33
N TYR A 211 -7.28 1.37 -1.00
CA TYR A 211 -7.88 0.39 -1.90
C TYR A 211 -9.41 0.28 -1.69
N GLY A 212 -10.10 -0.50 -2.53
CA GLY A 212 -11.55 -0.70 -2.45
C GLY A 212 -11.98 -1.57 -1.26
N GLY A 213 -13.23 -1.42 -0.82
CA GLY A 213 -13.75 -1.90 0.46
C GLY A 213 -14.92 -2.89 0.39
N PRO A 214 -15.59 -3.14 1.52
CA PRO A 214 -16.52 -4.24 1.70
C PRO A 214 -17.80 -4.11 0.85
N SER A 215 -18.12 -5.16 0.11
CA SER A 215 -19.32 -5.27 -0.74
C SER A 215 -20.55 -5.86 -0.02
N ALA A 216 -20.36 -6.49 1.14
CA ALA A 216 -21.41 -7.24 1.82
C ALA A 216 -22.67 -6.43 2.17
N LEU A 217 -22.54 -5.18 2.61
CA LEU A 217 -23.69 -4.29 2.87
C LEU A 217 -24.49 -4.03 1.58
N ALA A 218 -23.80 -3.77 0.47
CA ALA A 218 -24.46 -3.55 -0.82
C ALA A 218 -25.26 -4.77 -1.24
N GLY A 219 -24.70 -5.98 -1.06
CA GLY A 219 -25.38 -7.24 -1.34
C GLY A 219 -26.65 -7.42 -0.49
N ARG A 220 -26.60 -7.13 0.82
CA ARG A 220 -27.78 -7.23 1.70
C ARG A 220 -28.87 -6.23 1.33
N LEU A 221 -28.53 -4.96 1.17
CA LEU A 221 -29.48 -3.93 0.77
C LEU A 221 -30.09 -4.22 -0.60
N HIS A 222 -29.29 -4.66 -1.55
CA HIS A 222 -29.78 -4.95 -2.91
C HIS A 222 -30.75 -6.15 -2.96
N LYS A 223 -30.45 -7.22 -2.21
CA LYS A 223 -31.33 -8.40 -2.12
C LYS A 223 -32.74 -8.07 -1.60
N SER A 224 -32.87 -7.06 -0.75
CA SER A 224 -34.14 -6.64 -0.12
C SER A 224 -34.64 -5.30 -0.66
N ALA A 225 -34.15 -4.81 -1.78
CA ALA A 225 -34.48 -3.47 -2.30
C ALA A 225 -35.97 -3.24 -2.59
N ALA A 226 -36.76 -4.30 -2.81
CA ALA A 226 -38.21 -4.22 -2.99
C ALA A 226 -38.99 -4.03 -1.66
N ASP A 227 -38.35 -4.29 -0.52
CA ASP A 227 -39.03 -4.38 0.78
C ASP A 227 -38.93 -3.10 1.61
N TRP A 228 -38.03 -2.18 1.23
CA TRP A 228 -37.76 -0.98 1.99
C TRP A 228 -37.65 0.28 1.12
N THR A 229 -37.90 1.40 1.75
CA THR A 229 -37.65 2.73 1.18
C THR A 229 -37.01 3.59 2.25
N ALA A 230 -35.86 4.15 1.96
CA ALA A 230 -35.14 5.01 2.88
C ALA A 230 -35.65 6.46 2.83
N SER A 231 -35.55 7.17 3.94
CA SER A 231 -35.95 8.57 4.09
C SER A 231 -34.92 9.33 4.95
N GLY A 232 -35.07 10.65 5.08
CA GLY A 232 -34.21 11.47 5.92
C GLY A 232 -32.74 11.41 5.52
N GLU A 233 -31.86 11.13 6.46
CA GLU A 233 -30.40 11.05 6.22
C GLU A 233 -30.02 9.85 5.35
N LEU A 234 -30.85 8.80 5.33
CA LEU A 234 -30.65 7.59 4.53
C LEU A 234 -31.28 7.67 3.12
N ASP A 235 -31.96 8.78 2.76
CA ASP A 235 -32.65 8.92 1.46
C ASP A 235 -31.74 8.58 0.26
N PHE A 236 -30.46 8.89 0.35
CA PHE A 236 -29.48 8.58 -0.70
C PHE A 236 -29.37 7.07 -1.01
N LEU A 237 -29.71 6.18 -0.07
CA LEU A 237 -29.66 4.73 -0.29
C LEU A 237 -30.65 4.28 -1.38
N ASN A 238 -31.72 5.01 -1.61
CA ASN A 238 -32.71 4.69 -2.66
C ASN A 238 -32.09 4.72 -4.08
N ALA A 239 -30.99 5.45 -4.26
CA ALA A 239 -30.27 5.56 -5.53
C ALA A 239 -28.79 5.13 -5.41
N TRP A 240 -28.36 4.72 -4.23
CA TRP A 240 -26.97 4.34 -3.99
C TRP A 240 -26.65 3.00 -4.66
N THR A 241 -25.50 2.94 -5.28
CA THR A 241 -24.93 1.71 -5.84
C THR A 241 -23.50 1.55 -5.39
N TYR A 242 -23.09 0.32 -5.13
CA TYR A 242 -21.70 0.01 -4.82
C TYR A 242 -20.82 0.23 -6.06
N LYS A 243 -19.80 1.07 -5.93
CA LYS A 243 -18.93 1.50 -7.04
C LYS A 243 -17.45 1.16 -6.82
N LEU A 244 -17.15 0.49 -5.71
CA LEU A 244 -15.78 0.18 -5.34
C LEU A 244 -15.37 -1.14 -5.99
N GLY A 245 -14.12 -1.20 -6.47
CA GLY A 245 -13.48 -2.46 -6.83
C GLY A 245 -12.97 -3.18 -5.58
N GLU A 246 -12.58 -4.43 -5.74
CA GLU A 246 -11.94 -5.22 -4.69
C GLU A 246 -10.43 -5.23 -4.90
N GLU A 247 -9.66 -5.08 -3.81
CA GLU A 247 -8.19 -5.23 -3.78
C GLU A 247 -7.38 -4.32 -4.73
N VAL A 248 -8.01 -3.37 -5.42
CA VAL A 248 -7.37 -2.47 -6.40
C VAL A 248 -7.01 -1.13 -5.77
N LEU A 249 -5.79 -0.70 -6.00
CA LEU A 249 -5.28 0.58 -5.51
C LEU A 249 -6.04 1.76 -6.15
N THR A 250 -6.63 2.63 -5.33
CA THR A 250 -7.38 3.79 -5.82
C THR A 250 -6.45 4.84 -6.47
N PRO A 251 -6.98 5.76 -7.30
CA PRO A 251 -6.19 6.90 -7.82
C PRO A 251 -5.56 7.73 -6.70
N PHE A 252 -6.29 7.96 -5.60
CA PHE A 252 -5.76 8.65 -4.42
C PHE A 252 -4.63 7.85 -3.76
N GLY A 253 -4.77 6.52 -3.64
CA GLY A 253 -3.72 5.65 -3.13
C GLY A 253 -2.45 5.69 -3.97
N ARG A 254 -2.57 5.71 -5.29
CA ARG A 254 -1.42 5.87 -6.20
C ARG A 254 -0.69 7.19 -5.96
N GLN A 255 -1.44 8.29 -5.79
CA GLN A 255 -0.87 9.59 -5.44
C GLN A 255 -0.14 9.55 -4.10
N GLN A 256 -0.73 8.93 -3.06
CA GLN A 256 -0.09 8.84 -1.74
C GLN A 256 1.28 8.17 -1.81
N LEU A 257 1.42 7.08 -2.58
CA LEU A 257 2.71 6.38 -2.71
C LEU A 257 3.71 7.18 -3.56
N PHE A 258 3.24 7.87 -4.59
CA PHE A 258 4.08 8.77 -5.37
C PHE A 258 4.64 9.90 -4.51
N ASP A 259 3.79 10.57 -3.73
CA ASP A 259 4.18 11.64 -2.83
C ASP A 259 5.12 11.15 -1.72
N LEU A 260 4.88 9.94 -1.19
CA LEU A 260 5.78 9.28 -0.23
C LEU A 260 7.15 9.03 -0.87
N GLY A 261 7.19 8.53 -2.10
CA GLY A 261 8.43 8.33 -2.86
C GLY A 261 9.23 9.63 -3.00
N ILE A 262 8.58 10.74 -3.38
CA ILE A 262 9.21 12.07 -3.44
C ILE A 262 9.75 12.46 -2.07
N SER A 263 8.95 12.32 -1.00
CA SER A 263 9.37 12.70 0.35
C SER A 263 10.62 11.95 0.80
N ILE A 264 10.67 10.64 0.59
CA ILE A 264 11.81 9.80 0.95
C ILE A 264 13.04 10.12 0.06
N ARG A 265 12.82 10.41 -1.23
CA ARG A 265 13.89 10.87 -2.11
C ARG A 265 14.55 12.16 -1.62
N LEU A 266 13.75 13.15 -1.22
CA LEU A 266 14.25 14.43 -0.72
C LEU A 266 15.01 14.28 0.60
N LYS A 267 14.55 13.38 1.48
CA LYS A 267 15.17 13.13 2.80
C LYS A 267 16.43 12.27 2.71
N TYR A 268 16.44 11.24 1.87
CA TYR A 268 17.45 10.16 1.89
C TYR A 268 18.07 9.86 0.52
N GLY A 269 17.76 10.63 -0.51
CA GLY A 269 18.25 10.37 -1.88
C GLY A 269 19.78 10.40 -2.02
N PHE A 270 20.48 11.08 -1.10
CA PHE A 270 21.93 11.07 -1.05
C PHE A 270 22.54 9.68 -0.78
N LEU A 271 21.79 8.77 -0.16
CA LEU A 271 22.24 7.39 0.05
C LEU A 271 22.44 6.61 -1.26
N LEU A 272 21.86 7.10 -2.37
CA LEU A 272 22.09 6.50 -3.70
C LEU A 272 23.52 6.73 -4.23
N GLU A 273 24.26 7.67 -3.68
CA GLU A 273 25.67 7.91 -4.05
C GLU A 273 26.56 6.68 -3.73
N ASN A 274 26.10 5.79 -2.84
CA ASN A 274 26.81 4.56 -2.50
C ASN A 274 26.63 3.43 -3.53
N PHE A 275 25.69 3.58 -4.50
CA PHE A 275 25.43 2.60 -5.55
C PHE A 275 26.20 2.96 -6.83
N THR A 276 27.51 2.68 -6.85
CA THR A 276 28.40 3.03 -7.98
C THR A 276 28.34 2.00 -9.11
N ASP A 277 28.26 0.70 -8.77
CA ASP A 277 28.36 -0.42 -9.71
C ASP A 277 27.14 -1.34 -9.66
N THR A 278 26.20 -1.08 -8.77
CA THR A 278 25.00 -1.89 -8.55
C THR A 278 23.75 -1.00 -8.53
N LEU A 279 22.58 -1.61 -8.76
CA LEU A 279 21.30 -0.94 -8.59
C LEU A 279 20.69 -1.29 -7.23
N PRO A 280 20.00 -0.35 -6.57
CA PRO A 280 19.25 -0.67 -5.36
C PRO A 280 18.13 -1.67 -5.66
N VAL A 281 17.95 -2.63 -4.75
CA VAL A 281 16.88 -3.64 -4.81
C VAL A 281 15.77 -3.22 -3.85
N PHE A 282 14.57 -2.98 -4.38
CA PHE A 282 13.34 -2.74 -3.63
C PHE A 282 12.47 -3.99 -3.68
N ARG A 283 11.80 -4.33 -2.59
CA ARG A 283 10.99 -5.56 -2.50
C ARG A 283 9.51 -5.26 -2.32
N THR A 284 8.68 -6.08 -2.90
CA THR A 284 7.22 -6.07 -2.74
C THR A 284 6.65 -7.48 -2.93
N GLU A 285 5.35 -7.58 -2.89
CA GLU A 285 4.57 -8.80 -3.05
C GLU A 285 3.81 -8.81 -4.37
N SER A 286 3.35 -9.99 -4.78
CA SER A 286 2.72 -10.21 -6.08
C SER A 286 1.27 -9.72 -6.16
N GLN A 287 0.61 -9.38 -5.04
CA GLN A 287 -0.74 -8.87 -5.05
C GLN A 287 -0.82 -7.52 -5.77
N ASP A 288 -1.86 -7.29 -6.56
CA ASP A 288 -1.99 -6.12 -7.46
C ASP A 288 -1.76 -4.79 -6.73
N ARG A 289 -2.44 -4.56 -5.60
CA ARG A 289 -2.27 -3.31 -4.83
C ARG A 289 -0.87 -3.14 -4.27
N MET A 290 -0.16 -4.25 -3.98
CA MET A 290 1.20 -4.21 -3.47
C MET A 290 2.18 -3.80 -4.55
N LEU A 291 2.13 -4.47 -5.71
CA LEU A 291 2.95 -4.13 -6.87
C LEU A 291 2.67 -2.70 -7.34
N ALA A 292 1.39 -2.32 -7.49
CA ALA A 292 1.02 -0.96 -7.85
C ALA A 292 1.54 0.08 -6.84
N SER A 293 1.54 -0.23 -5.53
CA SER A 293 2.10 0.64 -4.50
C SER A 293 3.60 0.82 -4.67
N ALA A 294 4.36 -0.27 -4.83
CA ALA A 294 5.81 -0.22 -5.02
C ALA A 294 6.20 0.58 -6.28
N LEU A 295 5.49 0.37 -7.40
CA LEU A 295 5.77 1.08 -8.66
C LEU A 295 5.45 2.58 -8.57
N ASN A 296 4.35 2.98 -7.89
CA ASN A 296 4.06 4.40 -7.68
C ASN A 296 5.07 5.05 -6.72
N PHE A 297 5.50 4.34 -5.66
CA PHE A 297 6.59 4.80 -4.81
C PHE A 297 7.88 5.00 -5.60
N ALA A 298 8.28 4.02 -6.41
CA ALA A 298 9.48 4.11 -7.25
C ALA A 298 9.40 5.26 -8.25
N SER A 299 8.23 5.49 -8.85
CA SER A 299 8.00 6.62 -9.76
C SER A 299 8.22 7.97 -9.06
N GLY A 300 7.76 8.13 -7.82
CA GLY A 300 8.00 9.31 -7.01
C GLY A 300 9.46 9.44 -6.57
N PHE A 301 10.10 8.33 -6.20
CA PHE A 301 11.44 8.30 -5.67
C PHE A 301 12.52 8.52 -6.74
N PHE A 302 12.42 7.87 -7.90
CA PHE A 302 13.42 7.95 -8.97
C PHE A 302 13.07 8.97 -10.05
N GLY A 303 11.80 9.39 -10.15
CA GLY A 303 11.28 10.13 -11.28
C GLY A 303 10.96 9.19 -12.45
N ILE A 304 10.43 9.74 -13.54
CA ILE A 304 10.09 8.99 -14.76
C ILE A 304 11.06 9.41 -15.88
N PRO A 305 11.69 8.47 -16.57
CA PRO A 305 11.64 7.00 -16.47
C PRO A 305 12.43 6.46 -15.26
N TYR A 306 11.99 5.36 -14.67
CA TYR A 306 12.62 4.73 -13.49
C TYR A 306 13.09 3.29 -13.73
N GLU A 307 12.81 2.70 -14.88
CA GLU A 307 13.02 1.29 -15.21
C GLU A 307 14.49 0.84 -15.05
N ASP A 308 15.44 1.72 -15.34
CA ASP A 308 16.87 1.42 -15.25
C ASP A 308 17.51 1.98 -13.97
N LYS A 309 16.72 2.37 -12.96
CA LYS A 309 17.23 3.03 -11.75
C LYS A 309 17.29 2.11 -10.54
N TYR A 310 16.57 0.99 -10.55
CA TYR A 310 16.52 0.02 -9.47
C TYR A 310 16.06 -1.35 -9.98
N LEU A 311 16.15 -2.35 -9.12
CA LEU A 311 15.59 -3.68 -9.35
C LEU A 311 14.38 -3.89 -8.43
N GLN A 312 13.26 -4.30 -8.99
CA GLN A 312 12.06 -4.66 -8.21
C GLN A 312 12.04 -6.16 -7.97
N SER A 313 12.32 -6.59 -6.75
CA SER A 313 12.08 -7.96 -6.30
C SER A 313 10.60 -8.12 -5.93
N ILE A 314 9.95 -9.15 -6.46
CA ILE A 314 8.53 -9.46 -6.24
C ILE A 314 8.45 -10.85 -5.63
N THR A 315 8.03 -10.94 -4.37
CA THR A 315 7.80 -12.21 -3.67
C THR A 315 6.37 -12.66 -3.89
N ILE A 316 6.16 -13.94 -4.14
CA ILE A 316 4.81 -14.50 -4.32
C ILE A 316 4.04 -14.42 -3.01
N GLU A 317 2.84 -13.83 -3.07
CA GLU A 317 1.87 -13.81 -1.99
C GLU A 317 0.78 -14.84 -2.26
N ASP A 318 1.07 -16.09 -1.96
CA ASP A 318 0.13 -17.21 -2.08
C ASP A 318 0.37 -18.22 -0.97
N ASP A 319 -0.63 -19.05 -0.68
CA ASP A 319 -0.57 -20.01 0.42
C ASP A 319 0.58 -21.01 0.21
N GLY A 320 1.36 -21.22 1.26
CA GLY A 320 2.52 -22.12 1.26
C GLY A 320 3.83 -21.51 0.73
N PHE A 321 3.83 -20.26 0.27
CA PHE A 321 5.05 -19.55 -0.11
C PHE A 321 5.62 -18.76 1.07
N ASN A 322 6.84 -19.05 1.46
CA ASN A 322 7.55 -18.28 2.48
C ASN A 322 7.78 -16.85 1.99
N ASN A 323 7.25 -15.90 2.74
CA ASN A 323 7.28 -14.49 2.44
C ASN A 323 7.22 -13.68 3.75
N THR A 324 8.29 -12.98 4.10
CA THR A 324 8.36 -12.16 5.32
C THR A 324 7.48 -10.92 5.27
N LEU A 325 7.06 -10.51 4.06
CA LEU A 325 6.14 -9.39 3.83
C LEU A 325 4.67 -9.83 3.85
N ALA A 326 4.39 -11.17 3.80
CA ALA A 326 3.07 -11.78 3.97
C ALA A 326 3.15 -13.10 4.76
N PRO A 327 3.66 -13.09 6.00
CA PRO A 327 3.97 -14.30 6.78
C PRO A 327 2.74 -15.16 7.11
N TYR A 328 1.55 -14.58 7.10
CA TYR A 328 0.28 -15.30 7.31
C TYR A 328 0.00 -16.38 6.26
N LYS A 329 0.62 -16.30 5.09
CA LYS A 329 0.50 -17.30 4.01
C LYS A 329 1.12 -18.65 4.35
N THR A 330 2.01 -18.68 5.34
CA THR A 330 2.66 -19.90 5.85
C THR A 330 2.47 -20.10 7.36
N CYS A 331 1.53 -19.36 7.98
CA CYS A 331 1.17 -19.47 9.38
C CYS A 331 -0.33 -19.80 9.53
N PRO A 332 -0.77 -21.05 9.38
CA PRO A 332 -2.19 -21.43 9.41
C PRO A 332 -2.95 -20.93 10.64
N ASN A 333 -2.30 -20.96 11.82
CA ASN A 333 -2.91 -20.48 13.07
C ASN A 333 -3.25 -18.99 13.03
N ALA A 334 -2.65 -18.20 12.12
CA ALA A 334 -2.97 -16.78 11.96
C ALA A 334 -4.39 -16.54 11.43
N GLY A 335 -4.87 -17.42 10.55
CA GLY A 335 -6.24 -17.38 9.99
C GLY A 335 -7.27 -18.19 10.77
N ASP A 336 -6.85 -18.90 11.83
CA ASP A 336 -7.77 -19.71 12.63
C ASP A 336 -8.54 -18.83 13.64
N ARG A 337 -9.87 -18.76 13.49
CA ARG A 337 -10.75 -17.96 14.36
C ARG A 337 -10.74 -18.39 15.83
N SER A 338 -10.41 -19.63 16.11
CA SER A 338 -10.31 -20.14 17.48
C SER A 338 -8.94 -19.85 18.12
N ILE A 339 -7.95 -19.45 17.32
CA ILE A 339 -6.57 -19.23 17.73
C ILE A 339 -6.19 -17.75 17.66
N ALA A 340 -6.07 -17.20 16.47
CA ALA A 340 -5.49 -15.87 16.28
C ALA A 340 -6.33 -14.89 15.46
N ASP A 341 -7.24 -15.33 14.60
CA ASP A 341 -8.21 -14.44 13.92
C ASP A 341 -9.34 -14.04 14.88
N ARG A 342 -9.01 -13.27 15.90
CA ARG A 342 -9.86 -12.98 17.06
C ARG A 342 -10.41 -11.57 17.09
N GLY A 343 -9.95 -10.67 16.22
CA GLY A 343 -10.33 -9.26 16.26
C GLY A 343 -11.84 -9.03 16.07
N THR A 344 -12.48 -9.77 15.19
CA THR A 344 -13.89 -9.59 14.85
C THR A 344 -14.85 -9.77 16.03
N PRO A 345 -14.77 -10.82 16.87
CA PRO A 345 -15.61 -10.95 18.05
C PRO A 345 -15.49 -9.77 19.03
N PHE A 346 -14.27 -9.31 19.31
CA PHE A 346 -14.04 -8.15 20.19
C PHE A 346 -14.62 -6.85 19.62
N VAL A 347 -14.47 -6.63 18.31
CA VAL A 347 -15.10 -5.48 17.63
C VAL A 347 -16.61 -5.57 17.70
N LYS A 348 -17.20 -6.75 17.55
CA LYS A 348 -18.65 -6.95 17.65
C LYS A 348 -19.18 -6.60 19.04
N GLU A 349 -18.47 -6.96 20.10
CA GLU A 349 -18.82 -6.56 21.47
C GLU A 349 -18.79 -5.05 21.61
N TRP A 350 -17.70 -4.40 21.21
CA TRP A 350 -17.55 -2.95 21.25
C TRP A 350 -18.60 -2.22 20.38
N ALA A 351 -18.87 -2.72 19.18
CA ALA A 351 -19.86 -2.13 18.28
C ALA A 351 -21.27 -2.14 18.91
N ASN A 352 -21.62 -3.19 19.63
CA ASN A 352 -22.87 -3.26 20.39
C ASN A 352 -22.95 -2.22 21.53
N VAL A 353 -21.83 -1.72 22.02
CA VAL A 353 -21.81 -0.66 23.04
C VAL A 353 -22.02 0.71 22.39
N TYR A 354 -21.19 1.09 21.39
CA TYR A 354 -21.18 2.47 20.90
C TYR A 354 -22.15 2.77 19.76
N LEU A 355 -22.67 1.76 19.02
CA LEU A 355 -23.55 1.97 17.87
C LEU A 355 -25.05 1.80 18.15
N GLN A 356 -25.48 1.46 19.35
CA GLN A 356 -26.91 1.26 19.64
C GLN A 356 -27.74 2.50 19.29
N GLN A 357 -27.30 3.68 19.72
CA GLN A 357 -28.01 4.94 19.45
C GLN A 357 -28.04 5.27 17.95
N ALA A 358 -26.93 5.02 17.24
CA ALA A 358 -26.85 5.19 15.79
C ALA A 358 -27.84 4.25 15.08
N ARG A 359 -27.84 2.97 15.45
CA ARG A 359 -28.72 1.96 14.88
C ARG A 359 -30.20 2.34 15.08
N ASP A 360 -30.60 2.71 16.30
CA ASP A 360 -32.00 3.08 16.60
C ASP A 360 -32.44 4.33 15.85
N ARG A 361 -31.57 5.29 15.73
CA ARG A 361 -31.79 6.53 14.96
C ARG A 361 -31.97 6.26 13.46
N LEU A 362 -31.09 5.45 12.89
CA LEU A 362 -31.12 5.14 11.45
C LEU A 362 -32.23 4.14 11.10
N GLN A 363 -32.55 3.21 12.01
CA GLN A 363 -33.65 2.26 11.81
C GLN A 363 -34.99 2.93 11.52
N SER A 364 -35.28 4.08 12.16
CA SER A 364 -36.51 4.81 11.93
C SER A 364 -36.63 5.40 10.52
N GLN A 365 -35.54 5.49 9.79
CA GLN A 365 -35.46 6.09 8.46
C GLN A 365 -35.49 5.07 7.32
N ILE A 366 -35.48 3.77 7.63
CA ILE A 366 -35.50 2.68 6.63
C ILE A 366 -36.55 1.61 7.02
N PRO A 367 -37.87 1.94 7.00
CA PRO A 367 -38.91 0.98 7.27
C PRO A 367 -38.89 -0.15 6.25
N GLY A 368 -39.14 -1.38 6.70
CA GLY A 368 -39.10 -2.59 5.86
C GLY A 368 -37.76 -3.31 5.86
N TYR A 369 -36.69 -2.66 6.28
CA TYR A 369 -35.36 -3.29 6.49
C TYR A 369 -35.04 -3.35 7.99
N ASN A 370 -34.59 -4.49 8.46
CA ASN A 370 -34.14 -4.64 9.85
C ASN A 370 -32.63 -4.33 9.95
N LEU A 371 -32.31 -3.09 10.31
CA LEU A 371 -30.94 -2.60 10.40
C LEU A 371 -30.21 -3.21 11.60
N THR A 372 -29.16 -3.94 11.33
CA THR A 372 -28.30 -4.55 12.36
C THR A 372 -27.18 -3.63 12.79
N ILE A 373 -26.54 -3.90 13.93
CA ILE A 373 -25.31 -3.20 14.36
C ILE A 373 -24.18 -3.41 13.34
N GLU A 374 -24.10 -4.61 12.75
CA GLU A 374 -23.10 -4.89 11.70
C GLU A 374 -23.32 -4.05 10.45
N ASP A 375 -24.59 -3.84 10.03
CA ASP A 375 -24.89 -2.94 8.91
C ASP A 375 -24.44 -1.50 9.22
N VAL A 376 -24.71 -1.01 10.42
CA VAL A 376 -24.33 0.34 10.84
C VAL A 376 -22.81 0.49 10.92
N TYR A 377 -22.12 -0.52 11.44
CA TYR A 377 -20.65 -0.56 11.45
C TYR A 377 -20.08 -0.58 10.01
N THR A 378 -20.69 -1.35 9.12
CA THR A 378 -20.29 -1.36 7.71
C THR A 378 -20.58 -0.01 7.03
N MET A 379 -21.67 0.68 7.38
CA MET A 379 -21.91 2.06 6.92
C MET A 379 -20.80 3.02 7.36
N GLN A 380 -20.25 2.86 8.57
CA GLN A 380 -19.07 3.63 8.98
C GLN A 380 -17.85 3.30 8.12
N GLN A 381 -17.60 2.02 7.83
CA GLN A 381 -16.51 1.60 6.94
C GLN A 381 -16.67 2.15 5.52
N MET A 382 -17.90 2.25 5.00
CA MET A 382 -18.15 2.80 3.66
C MET A 382 -17.70 4.27 3.54
N CYS A 383 -17.75 5.05 4.62
CA CYS A 383 -17.27 6.43 4.60
C CYS A 383 -15.81 6.56 4.13
N PRO A 384 -14.79 5.99 4.81
CA PRO A 384 -13.41 6.07 4.34
C PRO A 384 -13.19 5.42 2.98
N TYR A 385 -13.78 4.25 2.72
CA TYR A 385 -13.57 3.55 1.45
C TYR A 385 -14.09 4.33 0.24
N GLU A 386 -15.32 4.86 0.28
CA GLU A 386 -15.83 5.70 -0.80
C GLU A 386 -15.04 7.01 -0.92
N THR A 387 -14.69 7.62 0.22
CA THR A 387 -13.96 8.89 0.20
C THR A 387 -12.61 8.73 -0.50
N VAL A 388 -11.83 7.69 -0.21
CA VAL A 388 -10.52 7.48 -0.85
C VAL A 388 -10.62 6.96 -2.29
N ALA A 389 -11.78 6.41 -2.70
CA ALA A 389 -11.99 5.88 -4.04
C ALA A 389 -12.60 6.90 -5.00
N ILE A 390 -13.61 7.65 -4.55
CA ILE A 390 -14.40 8.57 -5.37
C ILE A 390 -14.41 10.01 -4.86
N GLY A 391 -13.64 10.32 -3.82
CA GLY A 391 -13.41 11.66 -3.30
C GLY A 391 -14.38 12.11 -2.21
N TYR A 392 -15.51 11.44 -1.99
CA TYR A 392 -16.49 11.75 -0.96
C TYR A 392 -17.38 10.54 -0.62
N SER A 393 -18.07 10.59 0.52
CA SER A 393 -19.10 9.62 0.87
C SER A 393 -20.23 10.24 1.67
N LYS A 394 -21.47 9.90 1.33
CA LYS A 394 -22.65 10.29 2.10
C LYS A 394 -22.74 9.57 3.45
N PHE A 395 -22.14 8.41 3.57
CA PHE A 395 -22.08 7.68 4.83
C PHE A 395 -21.33 8.46 5.92
N CYS A 396 -20.42 9.35 5.57
CA CYS A 396 -19.66 10.15 6.54
C CYS A 396 -20.54 11.09 7.38
N GLU A 397 -21.67 11.53 6.84
CA GLU A 397 -22.57 12.48 7.48
C GLU A 397 -23.55 11.83 8.48
N LEU A 398 -23.60 10.48 8.51
CA LEU A 398 -24.57 9.74 9.32
C LEU A 398 -24.23 9.67 10.81
N PHE A 399 -22.99 9.96 11.19
CA PHE A 399 -22.47 9.65 12.53
C PHE A 399 -22.02 10.89 13.28
N THR A 400 -22.11 10.82 14.61
CA THR A 400 -21.65 11.87 15.53
C THR A 400 -20.13 11.75 15.75
N GLU A 401 -19.55 12.76 16.41
CA GLU A 401 -18.13 12.75 16.80
C GLU A 401 -17.80 11.56 17.70
N GLU A 402 -18.65 11.28 18.69
CA GLU A 402 -18.48 10.17 19.62
C GLU A 402 -18.57 8.81 18.91
N GLU A 403 -19.48 8.69 17.93
CA GLU A 403 -19.61 7.47 17.11
C GLU A 403 -18.38 7.27 16.20
N TRP A 404 -17.75 8.35 15.73
CA TRP A 404 -16.48 8.27 14.99
C TRP A 404 -15.27 7.96 15.90
N GLU A 405 -15.23 8.51 17.12
CA GLU A 405 -14.23 8.10 18.12
C GLU A 405 -14.38 6.62 18.47
N GLY A 406 -15.63 6.13 18.52
CA GLY A 406 -15.95 4.71 18.69
C GLY A 406 -15.45 3.84 17.54
N PHE A 407 -15.54 4.34 16.30
CA PHE A 407 -15.04 3.65 15.12
C PHE A 407 -13.50 3.58 15.08
N ASP A 408 -12.80 4.70 15.36
CA ASP A 408 -11.34 4.70 15.47
C ASP A 408 -10.86 3.67 16.52
N TYR A 409 -11.57 3.60 17.65
CA TYR A 409 -11.26 2.62 18.67
C TYR A 409 -11.63 1.18 18.27
N ALA A 410 -12.69 0.97 17.49
CA ALA A 410 -13.03 -0.36 16.96
C ALA A 410 -11.89 -0.90 16.08
N MET A 411 -11.22 -0.05 15.30
CA MET A 411 -10.03 -0.43 14.54
C MET A 411 -8.85 -0.77 15.45
N ASP A 412 -8.63 -0.01 16.54
CA ASP A 412 -7.61 -0.35 17.53
C ASP A 412 -7.87 -1.74 18.15
N VAL A 413 -9.11 -2.03 18.55
CA VAL A 413 -9.52 -3.31 19.10
C VAL A 413 -9.28 -4.44 18.10
N TYR A 414 -9.72 -4.27 16.84
CA TYR A 414 -9.54 -5.28 15.81
C TYR A 414 -8.06 -5.67 15.65
N PHE A 415 -7.22 -4.67 15.40
CA PHE A 415 -5.81 -4.93 15.12
C PHE A 415 -5.00 -5.32 16.35
N TRP A 416 -5.40 -4.86 17.54
CA TRP A 416 -4.78 -5.31 18.79
C TRP A 416 -4.87 -6.81 18.93
N TYR A 417 -6.07 -7.37 18.78
CA TYR A 417 -6.32 -8.80 18.99
C TYR A 417 -5.99 -9.66 17.77
N ASN A 418 -5.88 -9.07 16.58
CA ASN A 418 -5.62 -9.82 15.35
C ASN A 418 -4.15 -9.82 14.93
N SER A 419 -3.43 -8.69 15.11
CA SER A 419 -2.14 -8.49 14.45
C SER A 419 -1.10 -7.76 15.29
N ALA A 420 -1.40 -7.49 16.58
CA ALA A 420 -0.50 -6.77 17.47
C ALA A 420 -0.33 -7.51 18.80
N PHE A 421 0.02 -6.78 19.84
CA PHE A 421 0.38 -7.33 21.15
C PHE A 421 -0.68 -8.24 21.79
N GLY A 422 -1.94 -8.11 21.44
CA GLY A 422 -3.05 -8.97 21.90
C GLY A 422 -3.24 -10.25 21.08
N SER A 423 -2.57 -10.39 19.94
CA SER A 423 -2.63 -11.58 19.11
C SER A 423 -1.57 -12.61 19.53
N PRO A 424 -1.92 -13.87 19.70
CA PRO A 424 -0.97 -14.90 20.13
C PRO A 424 0.08 -15.26 19.08
N VAL A 425 -0.05 -14.81 17.86
CA VAL A 425 0.89 -15.10 16.75
C VAL A 425 1.51 -13.84 16.13
N ALA A 426 1.29 -12.65 16.72
CA ALA A 426 1.79 -11.43 16.12
C ALA A 426 3.31 -11.36 16.11
N ARG A 427 3.97 -11.71 17.23
CA ARG A 427 5.44 -11.71 17.30
C ARG A 427 6.05 -12.70 16.30
N VAL A 428 5.55 -13.92 16.26
CA VAL A 428 6.08 -14.95 15.36
C VAL A 428 5.92 -14.57 13.89
N GLN A 429 4.83 -13.94 13.51
CA GLN A 429 4.64 -13.46 12.13
C GLN A 429 5.64 -12.35 11.75
N GLY A 430 6.01 -11.47 12.69
CA GLY A 430 7.00 -10.43 12.43
C GLY A 430 8.45 -10.92 12.41
N ILE A 431 8.74 -12.10 12.98
CA ILE A 431 10.11 -12.53 13.26
C ILE A 431 10.96 -12.78 12.01
N GLY A 432 10.34 -13.25 10.92
CA GLY A 432 11.06 -13.46 9.66
C GLY A 432 11.66 -12.16 9.12
N TYR A 433 10.89 -11.07 9.12
CA TYR A 433 11.38 -9.75 8.72
C TYR A 433 12.51 -9.24 9.66
N ILE A 434 12.37 -9.49 10.97
CA ILE A 434 13.43 -9.13 11.93
C ILE A 434 14.71 -9.91 11.64
N HIS A 435 14.60 -11.17 11.27
CA HIS A 435 15.76 -11.99 10.89
C HIS A 435 16.46 -11.44 9.64
N GLU A 436 15.72 -11.11 8.60
CA GLU A 436 16.23 -10.43 7.41
C GLU A 436 16.89 -9.08 7.76
N MET A 437 16.28 -8.28 8.64
CA MET A 437 16.83 -7.01 9.05
C MET A 437 18.15 -7.19 9.81
N VAL A 438 18.25 -8.15 10.72
CA VAL A 438 19.49 -8.49 11.42
C VAL A 438 20.57 -8.94 10.43
N SER A 439 20.22 -9.77 9.45
CA SER A 439 21.11 -10.18 8.37
C SER A 439 21.69 -8.98 7.60
N ARG A 440 20.86 -8.03 7.21
CA ARG A 440 21.27 -6.77 6.54
C ARG A 440 22.14 -5.89 7.44
N LEU A 441 21.79 -5.74 8.74
CA LEU A 441 22.56 -4.92 9.70
C LEU A 441 23.93 -5.49 10.02
N THR A 442 24.08 -6.82 9.94
CA THR A 442 25.34 -7.52 10.22
C THR A 442 26.12 -7.91 8.98
N HIS A 443 25.56 -7.65 7.78
CA HIS A 443 26.08 -8.12 6.50
C HIS A 443 26.37 -9.64 6.47
N THR A 444 25.57 -10.42 7.21
CA THR A 444 25.75 -11.87 7.37
C THR A 444 24.52 -12.60 6.83
N PRO A 445 24.66 -13.57 5.92
CA PRO A 445 23.55 -14.38 5.43
C PRO A 445 22.78 -15.07 6.56
N ILE A 446 21.51 -15.38 6.30
CA ILE A 446 20.66 -16.15 7.20
C ILE A 446 21.13 -17.61 7.16
N GLU A 447 21.55 -18.17 8.31
CA GLU A 447 22.03 -19.56 8.37
C GLU A 447 20.90 -20.59 8.47
N LEU A 448 19.75 -20.20 9.06
CA LEU A 448 18.63 -21.10 9.32
C LEU A 448 17.29 -20.44 8.97
N HIS A 449 16.66 -20.93 7.91
CA HIS A 449 15.33 -20.50 7.46
C HIS A 449 14.25 -21.34 8.17
N ASN A 450 13.92 -20.97 9.39
CA ASN A 450 12.95 -21.67 10.26
C ASN A 450 11.71 -20.82 10.59
N SER A 451 11.39 -19.84 9.74
CA SER A 451 10.24 -18.95 9.85
C SER A 451 9.66 -18.67 8.46
N SER A 452 9.07 -17.50 8.25
CA SER A 452 8.61 -17.04 6.91
C SER A 452 9.74 -16.60 5.97
N THR A 453 11.02 -16.70 6.37
CA THR A 453 12.17 -16.40 5.51
C THR A 453 12.25 -17.38 4.33
N ASN A 454 12.69 -16.87 3.16
CA ASN A 454 12.72 -17.62 1.91
C ASN A 454 14.16 -17.87 1.44
N ALA A 455 14.70 -19.06 1.69
CA ALA A 455 16.08 -19.41 1.32
C ALA A 455 16.40 -19.16 -0.17
N THR A 456 15.42 -19.38 -1.07
CA THR A 456 15.64 -19.15 -2.50
C THR A 456 15.92 -17.68 -2.84
N LEU A 457 15.28 -16.76 -2.12
CA LEU A 457 15.42 -15.32 -2.32
C LEU A 457 16.51 -14.72 -1.43
N ASP A 458 16.57 -15.13 -0.16
CA ASP A 458 17.41 -14.52 0.87
C ASP A 458 18.87 -14.97 0.77
N ASP A 459 19.14 -16.16 0.21
CA ASP A 459 20.50 -16.64 -0.06
C ASP A 459 21.04 -16.12 -1.40
N ASN A 460 20.24 -15.41 -2.18
CA ASN A 460 20.64 -14.87 -3.48
C ASN A 460 21.00 -13.39 -3.36
N PRO A 461 22.26 -12.99 -3.57
CA PRO A 461 22.70 -11.60 -3.42
C PRO A 461 22.09 -10.63 -4.44
N VAL A 462 21.44 -11.13 -5.49
CA VAL A 462 20.69 -10.28 -6.45
C VAL A 462 19.32 -9.88 -5.90
N THR A 463 18.62 -10.79 -5.26
CA THR A 463 17.29 -10.54 -4.69
C THR A 463 17.34 -10.03 -3.25
N PHE A 464 18.42 -10.38 -2.52
CA PHE A 464 18.62 -9.98 -1.13
C PHE A 464 20.08 -9.55 -0.89
N PRO A 465 20.52 -8.42 -1.46
CA PRO A 465 21.85 -7.89 -1.20
C PRO A 465 22.00 -7.43 0.26
N LEU A 466 23.19 -7.65 0.84
CA LEU A 466 23.48 -7.34 2.25
C LEU A 466 24.29 -6.05 2.46
N ASP A 467 24.71 -5.40 1.41
CA ASP A 467 25.66 -4.27 1.41
C ASP A 467 25.04 -2.94 0.92
N GLN A 468 23.71 -2.86 0.90
CA GLN A 468 23.03 -1.63 0.49
C GLN A 468 22.91 -0.62 1.63
N SER A 469 23.08 0.68 1.29
CA SER A 469 22.80 1.80 2.22
C SER A 469 21.32 2.14 2.30
N LEU A 470 20.52 1.68 1.34
CA LEU A 470 19.07 1.93 1.25
C LEU A 470 18.34 0.64 0.91
N TYR A 471 17.45 0.23 1.79
CA TYR A 471 16.51 -0.88 1.59
C TYR A 471 15.09 -0.34 1.60
N VAL A 472 14.25 -0.78 0.68
CA VAL A 472 12.83 -0.42 0.61
C VAL A 472 12.00 -1.67 0.45
N ASP A 473 11.09 -1.89 1.39
CA ASP A 473 10.20 -3.03 1.43
C ASP A 473 8.74 -2.54 1.50
N ALA A 474 7.85 -3.11 0.69
CA ALA A 474 6.43 -2.80 0.69
C ALA A 474 5.61 -3.97 1.22
N THR A 475 4.68 -3.73 2.15
CA THR A 475 3.91 -4.76 2.87
C THR A 475 2.50 -4.30 3.25
N HIS A 476 1.79 -5.11 4.04
CA HIS A 476 0.45 -4.86 4.55
C HIS A 476 0.45 -4.30 5.99
N GLU A 477 -0.66 -3.65 6.40
CA GLU A 477 -0.83 -3.11 7.76
C GLU A 477 -0.67 -4.15 8.86
N VAL A 478 -1.19 -5.36 8.63
CA VAL A 478 -1.08 -6.47 9.59
C VAL A 478 0.38 -6.83 9.85
N VAL A 479 1.21 -6.83 8.80
CA VAL A 479 2.63 -7.14 8.90
C VAL A 479 3.42 -6.01 9.56
N VAL A 480 3.08 -4.75 9.27
CA VAL A 480 3.64 -3.59 9.97
C VAL A 480 3.44 -3.73 11.49
N LEU A 481 2.23 -4.10 11.92
CA LEU A 481 1.91 -4.29 13.35
C LEU A 481 2.58 -5.53 13.95
N ASN A 482 2.69 -6.61 13.19
CA ASN A 482 3.45 -7.80 13.59
C ASN A 482 4.94 -7.46 13.80
N ILE A 483 5.54 -6.66 12.93
CA ILE A 483 6.94 -6.21 13.04
C ILE A 483 7.12 -5.31 14.28
N ILE A 484 6.22 -4.36 14.52
CA ILE A 484 6.24 -3.52 15.74
C ILE A 484 6.21 -4.40 17.00
N THR A 485 5.39 -5.45 16.99
CA THR A 485 5.28 -6.42 18.09
C THR A 485 6.53 -7.28 18.22
N ALA A 486 7.08 -7.77 17.11
CA ALA A 486 8.29 -8.60 17.08
C ALA A 486 9.53 -7.81 17.52
N LEU A 487 9.66 -6.55 17.14
CA LEU A 487 10.69 -5.63 17.63
C LEU A 487 10.62 -5.38 19.15
N ASN A 488 9.52 -5.77 19.80
CA ASN A 488 9.26 -5.50 21.21
C ASN A 488 9.15 -4.00 21.56
N LEU A 489 8.47 -3.21 20.70
CA LEU A 489 8.20 -1.80 20.98
C LEU A 489 7.07 -1.64 22.01
N THR A 490 7.33 -2.05 23.25
CA THR A 490 6.36 -2.18 24.33
C THR A 490 5.72 -0.89 24.79
N ASN A 491 6.24 0.28 24.36
CA ASN A 491 5.58 1.57 24.57
C ASN A 491 4.15 1.58 23.99
N PHE A 492 3.87 0.80 22.93
CA PHE A 492 2.55 0.66 22.34
C PHE A 492 1.65 -0.36 23.06
N ALA A 493 2.22 -1.21 23.90
CA ALA A 493 1.48 -2.21 24.68
C ALA A 493 0.97 -1.72 26.03
N LYS A 494 1.36 -0.53 26.48
CA LYS A 494 1.13 -0.03 27.86
C LYS A 494 -0.33 0.03 28.29
N SER A 495 -1.26 0.25 27.37
CA SER A 495 -2.70 0.34 27.66
C SER A 495 -3.47 -0.94 27.36
N GLY A 496 -2.77 -2.03 27.02
CA GLY A 496 -3.43 -3.33 26.77
C GLY A 496 -3.62 -4.16 28.03
N PRO A 497 -4.48 -5.20 27.99
CA PRO A 497 -5.41 -5.51 26.90
C PRO A 497 -6.47 -4.43 26.68
N LEU A 498 -6.92 -4.24 25.43
CA LEU A 498 -7.93 -3.23 25.10
C LEU A 498 -9.34 -3.69 25.52
N PRO A 499 -10.07 -2.94 26.36
CA PRO A 499 -11.41 -3.29 26.78
C PRO A 499 -12.46 -3.14 25.65
N THR A 500 -13.57 -3.87 25.73
CA THR A 500 -14.66 -3.82 24.75
C THR A 500 -15.90 -3.06 25.26
N ASP A 501 -15.83 -2.46 26.45
CA ASP A 501 -16.94 -1.75 27.09
C ASP A 501 -16.73 -0.22 27.18
N HIS A 502 -15.51 0.27 27.01
CA HIS A 502 -15.18 1.70 27.01
C HIS A 502 -13.88 2.00 26.27
N ILE A 503 -13.67 3.25 25.92
CA ILE A 503 -12.39 3.73 25.35
C ILE A 503 -11.46 4.11 26.53
N PRO A 504 -10.30 3.45 26.72
CA PRO A 504 -9.40 3.77 27.83
C PRO A 504 -8.75 5.14 27.64
N GLU A 505 -8.63 5.88 28.74
CA GLU A 505 -7.90 7.16 28.75
C GLU A 505 -6.42 6.93 28.44
N GLY A 506 -5.83 7.80 27.62
CA GLY A 506 -4.39 7.78 27.32
C GLY A 506 -3.90 6.51 26.64
N ARG A 507 -4.78 5.84 25.86
CA ARG A 507 -4.40 4.62 25.14
C ARG A 507 -3.12 4.79 24.31
N SER A 508 -2.19 3.85 24.45
CA SER A 508 -0.88 3.86 23.80
C SER A 508 -0.90 3.23 22.39
N PHE A 509 -1.91 2.40 22.09
CA PHE A 509 -2.09 1.76 20.81
C PHE A 509 -3.18 2.46 20.01
N ARG A 510 -2.79 3.07 18.87
CA ARG A 510 -3.68 3.76 17.95
C ARG A 510 -3.32 3.39 16.53
N VAL A 511 -4.17 2.61 15.88
CA VAL A 511 -3.92 2.12 14.53
C VAL A 511 -3.89 3.26 13.52
N SER A 512 -4.68 4.31 13.72
CA SER A 512 -4.63 5.52 12.90
C SER A 512 -3.28 6.24 12.90
N GLN A 513 -2.43 6.00 13.92
CA GLN A 513 -1.07 6.53 14.01
C GLN A 513 0.01 5.53 13.59
N LEU A 514 -0.26 4.21 13.71
CA LEU A 514 0.70 3.14 13.49
C LEU A 514 0.60 2.52 12.10
N ALA A 515 -0.62 2.36 11.58
CA ALA A 515 -0.87 1.62 10.36
C ALA A 515 -1.93 2.25 9.42
N PRO A 516 -2.02 3.60 9.28
CA PRO A 516 -2.89 4.20 8.27
C PRO A 516 -2.46 3.80 6.86
N PHE A 517 -3.22 4.14 5.83
CA PHE A 517 -2.79 3.98 4.44
C PHE A 517 -1.41 4.63 4.23
N SER A 518 -0.54 3.99 3.45
CA SER A 518 0.83 4.45 3.17
C SER A 518 1.69 4.65 4.42
N THR A 519 1.33 4.03 5.55
CA THR A 519 2.18 4.06 6.76
C THR A 519 3.59 3.62 6.42
N ASN A 520 4.56 4.18 7.14
CA ASN A 520 5.95 3.78 6.96
C ASN A 520 6.70 3.70 8.30
N ILE A 521 7.66 2.77 8.33
CA ILE A 521 8.66 2.62 9.38
C ILE A 521 10.02 2.89 8.76
N GLN A 522 10.77 3.78 9.37
CA GLN A 522 12.12 4.16 8.98
C GLN A 522 13.09 3.68 10.06
N PHE A 523 13.94 2.71 9.73
CA PHE A 523 15.07 2.33 10.57
C PHE A 523 16.28 3.13 10.09
N GLN A 524 16.52 4.25 10.76
CA GLN A 524 17.61 5.17 10.43
C GLN A 524 18.91 4.69 11.07
N LEU A 525 19.92 4.48 10.25
CA LEU A 525 21.29 4.19 10.71
C LEU A 525 22.10 5.48 10.72
N LEU A 526 22.77 5.75 11.84
CA LEU A 526 23.40 7.02 12.11
C LEU A 526 24.83 6.83 12.63
N GLN A 527 25.74 7.65 12.11
CA GLN A 527 27.03 7.87 12.75
C GLN A 527 26.96 9.16 13.55
N CYS A 528 27.15 9.09 14.87
CA CYS A 528 26.99 10.22 15.78
C CYS A 528 28.31 10.56 16.47
N ALA A 529 28.61 11.86 16.59
CA ALA A 529 29.74 12.33 17.38
C ALA A 529 29.61 11.90 18.85
N GLY A 530 30.69 11.36 19.41
CA GLY A 530 30.69 10.85 20.79
C GLY A 530 30.19 9.42 20.97
N HIS A 531 29.69 8.77 19.93
CA HIS A 531 29.38 7.33 19.91
C HIS A 531 30.41 6.58 19.08
N HIS A 532 30.93 5.49 19.64
CA HIS A 532 31.88 4.63 18.92
C HIS A 532 31.18 3.81 17.84
N ASP A 533 30.01 3.25 18.21
CA ASP A 533 29.25 2.36 17.35
C ASP A 533 28.20 3.14 16.54
N GLN A 534 27.88 2.63 15.36
CA GLN A 534 26.75 3.10 14.58
C GLN A 534 25.47 2.99 15.42
N GLN A 535 24.61 3.99 15.34
CA GLN A 535 23.34 4.07 16.04
C GLN A 535 22.17 3.71 15.13
N ILE A 536 21.13 3.13 15.69
CA ILE A 536 19.83 2.90 15.05
C ILE A 536 18.75 3.62 15.82
N ARG A 537 17.77 4.18 15.12
CA ARG A 537 16.50 4.62 15.70
C ARG A 537 15.33 4.26 14.79
N VAL A 538 14.14 4.15 15.36
CA VAL A 538 12.90 3.78 14.66
C VAL A 538 11.95 4.98 14.62
N ILE A 539 11.52 5.32 13.42
CA ILE A 539 10.58 6.42 13.15
C ILE A 539 9.35 5.81 12.48
N ILE A 540 8.17 6.07 13.03
CA ILE A 540 6.89 5.59 12.47
C ILE A 540 6.06 6.82 12.10
N ASN A 541 5.74 6.97 10.82
CA ASN A 541 4.96 8.10 10.30
C ASN A 541 5.47 9.46 10.81
N ASP A 542 6.78 9.69 10.74
CA ASP A 542 7.53 10.88 11.17
C ASP A 542 7.67 11.07 12.70
N ALA A 543 7.10 10.23 13.55
CA ALA A 543 7.33 10.26 14.98
C ALA A 543 8.35 9.21 15.42
N VAL A 544 9.31 9.63 16.24
CA VAL A 544 10.34 8.73 16.79
C VAL A 544 9.76 7.86 17.89
N SER A 545 9.97 6.55 17.81
CA SER A 545 9.58 5.58 18.84
C SER A 545 10.72 5.34 19.84
N PRO A 546 10.44 5.28 21.15
CA PRO A 546 11.43 4.83 22.13
C PRO A 546 11.74 3.32 21.90
N LEU A 547 13.00 2.96 22.11
CA LEU A 547 13.49 1.59 21.98
C LEU A 547 13.66 0.88 23.34
N THR A 548 13.10 1.43 24.39
CA THR A 548 13.25 0.91 25.78
C THR A 548 12.63 -0.47 26.01
N GLY A 549 11.80 -0.97 25.10
CA GLY A 549 11.31 -2.35 25.10
C GLY A 549 12.32 -3.34 24.53
N ILE A 550 13.37 -2.87 23.86
CA ILE A 550 14.45 -3.68 23.32
C ILE A 550 15.54 -3.80 24.38
N GLU A 551 15.91 -5.03 24.75
CA GLU A 551 16.87 -5.29 25.82
C GLU A 551 18.21 -4.58 25.57
N GLY A 552 18.69 -3.85 26.57
CA GLY A 552 19.95 -3.10 26.51
C GLY A 552 19.88 -1.75 25.79
N CYS A 553 18.82 -1.43 25.07
CA CYS A 553 18.65 -0.10 24.49
C CYS A 553 18.31 0.94 25.57
N PRO A 554 19.00 2.09 25.60
CA PRO A 554 18.81 3.09 26.64
C PRO A 554 17.51 3.88 26.45
N ALA A 555 17.08 4.56 27.51
CA ALA A 555 16.14 5.65 27.41
C ALA A 555 16.89 6.89 26.88
N ASP A 556 16.86 7.09 25.57
CA ASP A 556 17.59 8.16 24.88
C ASP A 556 16.64 9.26 24.40
N ALA A 557 17.07 10.52 24.46
CA ALA A 557 16.27 11.68 24.10
C ALA A 557 15.92 11.77 22.61
N TYR A 558 16.71 11.11 21.77
CA TYR A 558 16.53 11.04 20.31
C TYR A 558 16.08 9.65 19.83
N GLY A 559 15.87 8.71 20.77
CA GLY A 559 15.49 7.33 20.47
C GLY A 559 16.64 6.46 19.91
N LEU A 560 17.90 6.80 20.21
CA LEU A 560 19.09 6.11 19.73
C LEU A 560 19.37 4.83 20.54
N CYS A 561 19.82 3.79 19.83
CA CYS A 561 20.42 2.58 20.40
C CYS A 561 21.61 2.19 19.53
N SER A 562 22.68 1.62 20.13
CA SER A 562 23.78 1.13 19.32
C SER A 562 23.36 -0.07 18.48
N VAL A 563 23.79 -0.13 17.21
CA VAL A 563 23.46 -1.25 16.32
C VAL A 563 23.86 -2.60 16.93
N PRO A 564 25.06 -2.77 17.54
CA PRO A 564 25.42 -4.03 18.19
C PRO A 564 24.43 -4.44 19.30
N THR A 565 24.02 -3.51 20.18
CA THR A 565 23.05 -3.78 21.25
C THR A 565 21.69 -4.17 20.66
N PHE A 566 21.22 -3.42 19.67
CA PHE A 566 19.97 -3.71 18.98
C PHE A 566 19.99 -5.11 18.36
N VAL A 567 21.04 -5.43 17.61
CA VAL A 567 21.22 -6.75 16.94
C VAL A 567 21.23 -7.88 17.94
N GLU A 568 21.98 -7.74 19.04
CA GLU A 568 22.04 -8.79 20.07
C GLU A 568 20.67 -9.07 20.70
N ALA A 569 19.93 -8.01 21.02
CA ALA A 569 18.57 -8.16 21.53
C ALA A 569 17.63 -8.84 20.52
N GLN A 570 17.71 -8.44 19.24
CA GLN A 570 16.87 -9.05 18.21
C GLN A 570 17.24 -10.52 17.94
N LYS A 571 18.54 -10.88 17.94
CA LYS A 571 18.99 -12.28 17.86
C LYS A 571 18.42 -13.13 18.99
N LYS A 572 18.34 -12.59 20.20
CA LYS A 572 17.75 -13.27 21.35
C LYS A 572 16.24 -13.50 21.14
N ILE A 573 15.51 -12.51 20.63
CA ILE A 573 14.09 -12.65 20.29
C ILE A 573 13.90 -13.71 19.19
N ILE A 574 14.70 -13.68 18.12
CA ILE A 574 14.68 -14.68 17.04
C ILE A 574 14.90 -16.09 17.63
N GLY A 575 15.92 -16.27 18.48
CA GLY A 575 16.27 -17.57 19.07
C GLY A 575 15.21 -18.13 20.02
N ASN A 576 14.43 -17.26 20.66
CA ASN A 576 13.37 -17.64 21.60
C ASN A 576 12.00 -17.84 20.93
N THR A 577 11.84 -17.47 19.66
CA THR A 577 10.58 -17.57 18.93
C THR A 577 10.47 -18.91 18.21
N ASP A 578 9.45 -19.70 18.56
CA ASP A 578 9.18 -21.00 17.92
C ASP A 578 8.07 -20.85 16.87
N TRP A 579 8.49 -20.72 15.61
CA TRP A 579 7.58 -20.64 14.46
C TRP A 579 6.69 -21.86 14.33
N THR A 580 7.30 -23.05 14.48
CA THR A 580 6.57 -24.31 14.29
C THR A 580 5.49 -24.47 15.33
N TRP A 581 5.77 -24.17 16.60
CA TRP A 581 4.78 -24.21 17.65
C TRP A 581 3.68 -23.17 17.44
N ALA A 582 4.04 -21.91 17.26
CA ALA A 582 3.05 -20.82 17.20
C ALA A 582 2.18 -20.90 15.93
N CYS A 583 2.76 -21.20 14.76
CA CYS A 583 2.05 -21.20 13.49
C CYS A 583 1.39 -22.52 13.10
N HIS A 584 1.94 -23.67 13.56
CA HIS A 584 1.50 -25.00 13.15
C HIS A 584 1.16 -25.92 14.35
N GLY A 585 1.42 -25.47 15.57
CA GLY A 585 1.11 -26.23 16.77
C GLY A 585 -0.39 -26.39 16.99
N ASN A 586 -0.78 -27.57 17.51
CA ASN A 586 -2.16 -27.81 17.91
C ASN A 586 -2.37 -27.33 19.36
N TRP A 587 -2.56 -26.02 19.51
CA TRP A 587 -2.83 -25.39 20.79
C TRP A 587 -4.11 -24.54 20.71
N SER A 588 -4.67 -24.19 21.85
CA SER A 588 -5.83 -23.31 21.94
C SER A 588 -5.57 -22.20 22.95
N VAL A 589 -6.27 -21.08 22.81
CA VAL A 589 -6.18 -20.00 23.79
C VAL A 589 -6.82 -20.42 25.11
N PRO A 590 -6.11 -20.27 26.26
CA PRO A 590 -6.65 -20.62 27.57
C PRO A 590 -7.86 -19.73 27.90
N GLY A 591 -8.94 -20.32 28.44
CA GLY A 591 -10.13 -19.54 28.79
C GLY A 591 -10.94 -19.04 27.59
N GLY A 592 -10.62 -19.49 26.37
CA GLY A 592 -11.38 -19.18 25.16
C GLY A 592 -11.33 -17.70 24.78
N HIS A 593 -12.49 -17.11 24.51
CA HIS A 593 -12.60 -15.73 23.99
C HIS A 593 -12.03 -14.68 24.95
N GLU A 594 -12.16 -14.83 26.26
CA GLU A 594 -11.70 -13.86 27.26
C GLU A 594 -10.17 -13.82 27.45
N TRP A 595 -9.46 -14.80 26.86
CA TRP A 595 -7.99 -14.81 26.96
C TRP A 595 -7.36 -13.60 26.25
N SER A 596 -6.34 -13.03 26.86
CA SER A 596 -5.60 -11.90 26.29
C SER A 596 -4.10 -12.02 26.60
N THR A 597 -3.30 -11.43 25.73
CA THR A 597 -1.86 -11.26 25.91
C THR A 597 -1.49 -9.78 25.68
N THR A 598 -0.33 -9.38 26.11
CA THR A 598 0.26 -8.07 25.84
C THR A 598 1.67 -8.17 25.26
N THR A 599 2.07 -9.38 24.87
CA THR A 599 3.40 -9.71 24.32
C THR A 599 3.36 -10.15 22.86
N GLY A 600 2.20 -10.54 22.36
CA GLY A 600 2.07 -11.06 20.99
C GLY A 600 2.50 -12.52 20.83
N ASP A 601 2.61 -13.28 21.94
CA ASP A 601 3.12 -14.63 21.97
C ASP A 601 2.03 -15.68 22.18
N ALA A 602 2.25 -16.88 21.62
CA ALA A 602 1.41 -18.05 21.82
C ALA A 602 1.43 -18.52 23.28
N PRO A 603 0.36 -19.19 23.77
CA PRO A 603 0.35 -19.78 25.10
C PRO A 603 1.47 -20.81 25.29
N GLY A 604 2.10 -20.81 26.47
CA GLY A 604 3.18 -21.73 26.82
C GLY A 604 4.56 -21.27 26.43
N VAL A 605 4.72 -20.14 25.78
CA VAL A 605 6.02 -19.50 25.54
C VAL A 605 6.47 -18.84 26.85
N VAL A 606 7.64 -19.24 27.37
CA VAL A 606 8.26 -18.65 28.55
C VAL A 606 9.53 -17.93 28.08
N TRP A 607 9.59 -16.63 28.32
CA TRP A 607 10.72 -15.74 27.98
C TRP A 607 11.79 -15.74 29.07
#